data_550c2989a637b3c757cd191fb7829949
#
_entry.id   550c2989a637b3c757cd191fb7829949
#
_cell.length_a   1.000
_cell.length_b   1.000
_cell.length_c   1.000
_cell.angle_alpha   90.00
_cell.angle_beta   90.00
_cell.angle_gamma   90.00
#
_symmetry.space_group_name_H-M   'P 1'
#
loop_
_entity.id
_entity.type
_entity.pdbx_description
1 polymer ?
#
loop_
_entity_poly.entity_id
_entity_poly.type
_entity_poly.pdbx_seq_one_letter_code
_entity_poly.pdbx_strand_id
1 'polypeptide(L)'
;RSIRYDGAKHKYIIGPTKRKKVRIVDFGERLTEILKTTKKEQLKGRLQYGELYHCNYYREVKDKNRTYYEYYNLGVTEEVPADYKELSFVCLRPDGCLELPGTLGNVCRSVSKKLDGFEDFHFHQLRHTYTSNLLANGAAPKDVQELLGHSDVRTTMNTYAHSTRKAKQASARILDKVACNA
;
A
#
# COMPACT_ATOMS: atom_id res chain seq x y z
N ARG A 1 3.47 -8.89 -5.31
CA ARG A 1 4.56 -8.44 -6.21
C ARG A 1 4.91 -7.00 -5.88
N SER A 2 6.10 -6.52 -6.28
CA SER A 2 6.52 -5.13 -6.13
C SER A 2 7.01 -4.59 -7.46
N ILE A 3 6.69 -3.32 -7.76
CA ILE A 3 7.26 -2.61 -8.90
C ILE A 3 8.46 -1.80 -8.44
N ARG A 4 9.53 -1.79 -9.22
CA ARG A 4 10.75 -1.02 -8.96
C ARG A 4 11.37 -0.56 -10.29
N TYR A 5 12.04 0.57 -10.25
CA TYR A 5 12.83 1.02 -11.38
C TYR A 5 14.19 0.30 -11.40
N ASP A 6 14.55 -0.25 -12.56
CA ASP A 6 15.86 -0.85 -12.80
C ASP A 6 16.69 0.15 -13.62
N GLY A 7 17.66 0.80 -12.97
CA GLY A 7 18.48 1.83 -13.60
C GLY A 7 19.38 1.30 -14.70
N ALA A 8 19.79 0.03 -14.64
CA ALA A 8 20.63 -0.58 -15.69
C ALA A 8 19.84 -0.87 -16.96
N LYS A 9 18.56 -1.16 -16.84
CA LYS A 9 17.65 -1.45 -17.96
C LYS A 9 16.81 -0.24 -18.37
N HIS A 10 16.86 0.86 -17.62
CA HIS A 10 16.00 2.03 -17.79
C HIS A 10 14.50 1.70 -17.86
N LYS A 11 14.05 0.70 -17.09
CA LYS A 11 12.68 0.19 -17.10
C LYS A 11 12.14 -0.09 -15.72
N TYR A 12 10.82 -0.05 -15.59
CA TYR A 12 10.15 -0.58 -14.41
C TYR A 12 10.01 -2.09 -14.52
N ILE A 13 10.35 -2.78 -13.43
CA ILE A 13 10.30 -4.24 -13.33
C ILE A 13 9.36 -4.61 -12.19
N ILE A 14 8.48 -5.58 -12.44
CA ILE A 14 7.62 -6.20 -11.45
C ILE A 14 8.28 -7.49 -10.99
N GLY A 15 8.68 -7.52 -9.74
CA GLY A 15 9.36 -8.66 -9.13
C GLY A 15 8.60 -9.24 -7.93
N PRO A 16 9.11 -10.31 -7.34
CA PRO A 16 8.61 -10.81 -6.07
C PRO A 16 8.86 -9.78 -4.97
N THR A 17 8.05 -9.83 -3.92
CA THR A 17 8.35 -9.08 -2.69
C THR A 17 9.70 -9.52 -2.11
N LYS A 18 10.32 -8.66 -1.31
CA LYS A 18 11.66 -8.87 -0.71
C LYS A 18 11.85 -10.27 -0.08
N ARG A 19 10.76 -10.90 0.39
CA ARG A 19 10.76 -12.21 1.07
C ARG A 19 10.00 -13.29 0.32
N LYS A 20 9.55 -13.04 -0.91
CA LYS A 20 8.77 -13.99 -1.74
C LYS A 20 7.51 -14.56 -1.05
N LYS A 21 7.05 -13.96 0.05
CA LYS A 21 5.85 -14.41 0.77
C LYS A 21 4.60 -13.81 0.13
N VAL A 22 3.62 -14.67 -0.09
CA VAL A 22 2.25 -14.28 -0.43
C VAL A 22 1.49 -14.12 0.88
N ARG A 23 0.63 -13.13 0.96
CA ARG A 23 -0.28 -12.94 2.09
C ARG A 23 -1.66 -12.54 1.58
N ILE A 24 -2.66 -12.93 2.33
CA ILE A 24 -4.02 -12.40 2.21
C ILE A 24 -4.13 -11.28 3.23
N VAL A 25 -4.79 -10.20 2.86
CA VAL A 25 -5.06 -9.06 3.74
C VAL A 25 -6.56 -8.85 3.75
N ASP A 26 -7.16 -9.12 4.89
CA ASP A 26 -8.57 -8.85 5.12
C ASP A 26 -8.78 -7.36 5.40
N PHE A 27 -9.90 -6.84 4.95
CA PHE A 27 -10.26 -5.44 5.15
C PHE A 27 -11.78 -5.27 5.31
N GLY A 28 -12.18 -4.24 6.06
CA GLY A 28 -13.56 -3.98 6.39
C GLY A 28 -14.33 -3.22 5.29
N GLU A 29 -15.62 -2.99 5.57
CA GLU A 29 -16.57 -2.34 4.65
C GLU A 29 -16.12 -0.97 4.20
N ARG A 30 -15.55 -0.16 5.09
CA ARG A 30 -15.08 1.18 4.76
C ARG A 30 -14.03 1.20 3.65
N LEU A 31 -13.06 0.28 3.69
CA LEU A 31 -12.07 0.17 2.61
C LEU A 31 -12.71 -0.39 1.33
N THR A 32 -13.68 -1.29 1.46
CA THR A 32 -14.46 -1.80 0.32
C THR A 32 -15.15 -0.65 -0.44
N GLU A 33 -15.79 0.27 0.28
CA GLU A 33 -16.44 1.45 -0.32
C GLU A 33 -15.44 2.36 -1.03
N ILE A 34 -14.29 2.63 -0.38
CA ILE A 34 -13.21 3.42 -0.97
C ILE A 34 -12.73 2.79 -2.27
N LEU A 35 -12.47 1.48 -2.27
CA LEU A 35 -12.01 0.77 -3.47
C LEU A 35 -13.05 0.79 -4.60
N LYS A 36 -14.34 0.64 -4.28
CA LYS A 36 -15.42 0.77 -5.26
C LYS A 36 -15.49 2.17 -5.85
N THR A 37 -15.34 3.19 -5.02
CA THR A 37 -15.32 4.60 -5.47
C THR A 37 -14.10 4.86 -6.35
N THR A 38 -12.92 4.43 -5.94
CA THR A 38 -11.68 4.55 -6.73
C THR A 38 -11.84 3.91 -8.11
N LYS A 39 -12.44 2.70 -8.17
CA LYS A 39 -12.70 2.04 -9.46
C LYS A 39 -13.65 2.85 -10.36
N LYS A 40 -14.69 3.45 -9.79
CA LYS A 40 -15.61 4.34 -10.55
C LYS A 40 -14.87 5.57 -11.08
N GLU A 41 -14.02 6.20 -10.27
CA GLU A 41 -13.23 7.36 -10.70
C GLU A 41 -12.20 7.00 -11.79
N GLN A 42 -11.59 5.83 -11.73
CA GLN A 42 -10.73 5.32 -12.81
C GLN A 42 -11.50 5.13 -14.13
N LEU A 43 -12.70 4.56 -14.09
CA LEU A 43 -13.57 4.42 -15.26
C LEU A 43 -13.99 5.78 -15.83
N LYS A 44 -14.32 6.72 -14.95
CA LYS A 44 -14.65 8.10 -15.35
C LYS A 44 -13.44 8.80 -15.98
N GLY A 45 -12.25 8.66 -15.40
CA GLY A 45 -11.00 9.15 -15.98
C GLY A 45 -10.77 8.60 -17.38
N ARG A 46 -10.96 7.29 -17.58
CA ARG A 46 -10.82 6.66 -18.90
C ARG A 46 -11.75 7.29 -19.95
N LEU A 47 -13.00 7.59 -19.58
CA LEU A 47 -13.95 8.27 -20.47
C LEU A 47 -13.56 9.73 -20.74
N GLN A 48 -13.08 10.44 -19.72
CA GLN A 48 -12.70 11.85 -19.85
C GLN A 48 -11.43 12.06 -20.67
N TYR A 49 -10.44 11.20 -20.50
CA TYR A 49 -9.17 11.31 -21.23
C TYR A 49 -9.24 10.71 -22.63
N GLY A 50 -10.20 9.81 -22.90
CA GLY A 50 -10.40 9.21 -24.22
C GLY A 50 -9.09 8.66 -24.80
N GLU A 51 -8.68 9.18 -25.95
CA GLU A 51 -7.46 8.75 -26.66
C GLU A 51 -6.16 9.07 -25.89
N LEU A 52 -6.20 10.01 -24.96
CA LEU A 52 -5.06 10.36 -24.10
C LEU A 52 -4.94 9.46 -22.87
N TYR A 53 -5.86 8.51 -22.69
CA TYR A 53 -5.78 7.58 -21.58
C TYR A 53 -4.73 6.50 -21.82
N HIS A 54 -4.06 6.08 -20.74
CA HIS A 54 -3.04 5.04 -20.78
C HIS A 54 -3.49 3.78 -20.06
N CYS A 55 -3.13 2.64 -20.63
CA CYS A 55 -3.33 1.32 -20.04
C CYS A 55 -2.00 0.73 -19.59
N ASN A 56 -2.06 -0.12 -18.59
CA ASN A 56 -0.88 -0.68 -17.97
C ASN A 56 -0.74 -2.15 -18.36
N TYR A 57 0.45 -2.56 -18.74
CA TYR A 57 0.74 -3.91 -19.21
C TYR A 57 2.01 -4.45 -18.58
N TYR A 58 2.16 -5.76 -18.63
CA TYR A 58 3.42 -6.42 -18.33
C TYR A 58 3.74 -7.50 -19.37
N ARG A 59 5.02 -7.72 -19.55
CA ARG A 59 5.55 -8.80 -20.35
C ARG A 59 6.43 -9.70 -19.48
N GLU A 60 6.30 -11.01 -19.64
CA GLU A 60 7.18 -11.98 -19.00
C GLU A 60 8.49 -12.07 -19.78
N VAL A 61 9.61 -11.88 -19.09
CA VAL A 61 10.95 -12.02 -19.66
C VAL A 61 11.68 -13.14 -18.93
N LYS A 62 12.17 -14.11 -19.71
CA LYS A 62 13.01 -15.21 -19.20
C LYS A 62 14.46 -14.92 -19.58
N ASP A 63 15.28 -14.71 -18.55
CA ASP A 63 16.72 -14.47 -18.72
C ASP A 63 17.49 -15.57 -17.98
N LYS A 64 18.18 -16.43 -18.76
CA LYS A 64 18.97 -17.61 -18.29
C LYS A 64 18.31 -18.38 -17.14
N ASN A 65 18.43 -17.89 -15.91
CA ASN A 65 17.92 -18.55 -14.69
C ASN A 65 16.88 -17.73 -13.93
N ARG A 66 16.35 -16.64 -14.48
CA ARG A 66 15.41 -15.74 -13.79
C ARG A 66 14.26 -15.35 -14.69
N THR A 67 13.05 -15.51 -14.18
CA THR A 67 11.86 -14.93 -14.76
C THR A 67 11.54 -13.62 -14.04
N TYR A 68 11.37 -12.55 -14.80
CA TYR A 68 10.91 -11.26 -14.29
C TYR A 68 9.88 -10.68 -15.26
N TYR A 69 9.20 -9.61 -14.84
CA TYR A 69 8.15 -8.99 -15.62
C TYR A 69 8.52 -7.52 -15.85
N GLU A 70 8.59 -7.13 -17.12
CA GLU A 70 8.75 -5.73 -17.50
C GLU A 70 7.38 -5.05 -17.49
N TYR A 71 7.33 -3.82 -16.96
CA TYR A 71 6.14 -3.00 -16.96
C TYR A 71 6.14 -2.04 -18.12
N TYR A 72 4.99 -1.87 -18.75
CA TYR A 72 4.75 -0.95 -19.84
C TYR A 72 3.49 -0.15 -19.60
N ASN A 73 3.51 1.10 -20.04
CA ASN A 73 2.35 1.99 -20.03
C ASN A 73 2.16 2.48 -21.46
N LEU A 74 1.05 2.13 -22.08
CA LEU A 74 0.73 2.41 -23.47
C LEU A 74 -0.54 3.23 -23.56
N GLY A 75 -0.59 4.19 -24.50
CA GLY A 75 -1.81 4.89 -24.84
C GLY A 75 -2.85 3.92 -25.42
N VAL A 76 -4.14 4.23 -25.24
CA VAL A 76 -5.23 3.35 -25.75
C VAL A 76 -5.24 3.22 -27.30
N THR A 77 -4.60 4.15 -27.99
CA THR A 77 -4.45 4.14 -29.46
C THR A 77 -3.21 3.39 -29.93
N GLU A 78 -2.31 3.00 -29.02
CA GLU A 78 -1.10 2.27 -29.36
C GLU A 78 -1.41 0.77 -29.57
N GLU A 79 -0.73 0.15 -30.52
CA GLU A 79 -0.86 -1.29 -30.74
C GLU A 79 -0.22 -2.06 -29.58
N VAL A 80 -1.01 -2.97 -28.98
CA VAL A 80 -0.55 -3.80 -27.86
C VAL A 80 0.04 -5.11 -28.40
N PRO A 81 1.34 -5.39 -28.18
CA PRO A 81 1.94 -6.64 -28.59
C PRO A 81 1.25 -7.86 -27.97
N ALA A 82 1.17 -8.96 -28.73
CA ALA A 82 0.42 -10.16 -28.33
C ALA A 82 0.95 -10.86 -27.05
N ASP A 83 2.21 -10.65 -26.71
CA ASP A 83 2.85 -11.18 -25.49
C ASP A 83 2.68 -10.27 -24.26
N TYR A 84 1.99 -9.12 -24.40
CA TYR A 84 1.66 -8.24 -23.29
C TYR A 84 0.36 -8.68 -22.61
N LYS A 85 0.33 -8.56 -21.28
CA LYS A 85 -0.84 -8.84 -20.46
C LYS A 85 -1.24 -7.60 -19.70
N GLU A 86 -2.52 -7.28 -19.71
CA GLU A 86 -3.06 -6.13 -18.99
C GLU A 86 -2.87 -6.28 -17.48
N LEU A 87 -2.60 -5.16 -16.83
CA LEU A 87 -2.36 -5.07 -15.39
C LEU A 87 -3.17 -3.93 -14.79
N SER A 88 -4.02 -4.25 -13.83
CA SER A 88 -4.81 -3.26 -13.10
C SER A 88 -4.13 -2.86 -11.80
N PHE A 89 -4.10 -1.56 -11.53
CA PHE A 89 -3.61 -0.99 -10.28
C PHE A 89 -4.73 -0.24 -9.54
N VAL A 90 -4.63 -0.18 -8.22
CA VAL A 90 -5.54 0.60 -7.39
C VAL A 90 -5.19 2.09 -7.46
N CYS A 91 -3.91 2.42 -7.38
CA CYS A 91 -3.43 3.80 -7.39
C CYS A 91 -2.94 4.17 -8.78
N LEU A 92 -3.79 4.86 -9.53
CA LEU A 92 -3.49 5.43 -10.83
C LEU A 92 -3.75 6.93 -10.82
N ARG A 93 -3.06 7.65 -11.67
CA ARG A 93 -3.38 9.02 -12.04
C ARG A 93 -4.68 9.04 -12.87
N PRO A 94 -5.36 10.18 -12.99
CA PRO A 94 -6.59 10.28 -13.78
C PRO A 94 -6.44 9.88 -15.25
N ASP A 95 -5.23 10.05 -15.82
CA ASP A 95 -4.87 9.67 -17.17
C ASP A 95 -4.52 8.18 -17.36
N GLY A 96 -4.65 7.35 -16.32
CA GLY A 96 -4.34 5.93 -16.34
C GLY A 96 -2.87 5.58 -16.10
N CYS A 97 -1.98 6.57 -15.99
CA CYS A 97 -0.58 6.33 -15.66
C CYS A 97 -0.39 5.89 -14.22
N LEU A 98 0.67 5.13 -13.96
CA LEU A 98 1.01 4.69 -12.61
C LEU A 98 1.44 5.88 -11.74
N GLU A 99 0.87 5.96 -10.54
CA GLU A 99 1.34 6.91 -9.53
C GLU A 99 2.71 6.48 -8.99
N LEU A 100 3.70 7.33 -9.18
CA LEU A 100 5.08 7.00 -8.81
C LEU A 100 5.36 7.29 -7.33
N PRO A 101 6.22 6.49 -6.67
CA PRO A 101 6.59 6.71 -5.27
C PRO A 101 7.14 8.11 -4.97
N GLY A 102 7.82 8.73 -5.93
CA GLY A 102 8.33 10.10 -5.82
C GLY A 102 7.22 11.14 -5.63
N THR A 103 6.08 10.98 -6.28
CA THR A 103 4.92 11.87 -6.13
C THR A 103 4.37 11.81 -4.70
N LEU A 104 4.25 10.60 -4.12
CA LEU A 104 3.84 10.44 -2.72
C LEU A 104 4.80 11.13 -1.76
N GLY A 105 6.11 11.06 -2.01
CA GLY A 105 7.12 11.78 -1.23
C GLY A 105 6.96 13.31 -1.35
N ASN A 106 6.61 13.82 -2.53
CA ASN A 106 6.34 15.25 -2.72
C ASN A 106 5.09 15.70 -1.96
N VAL A 107 4.03 14.90 -1.97
CA VAL A 107 2.80 15.17 -1.20
C VAL A 107 3.14 15.21 0.30
N CYS A 108 3.88 14.24 0.83
CA CYS A 108 4.31 14.26 2.24
C CYS A 108 5.08 15.51 2.59
N ARG A 109 6.05 15.91 1.76
CA ARG A 109 6.81 17.17 1.96
C ARG A 109 5.92 18.41 1.92
N SER A 110 4.91 18.43 1.06
CA SER A 110 3.95 19.53 1.00
C SER A 110 3.09 19.60 2.27
N VAL A 111 2.66 18.45 2.80
CA VAL A 111 1.94 18.37 4.08
C VAL A 111 2.80 18.88 5.22
N SER A 112 4.05 18.40 5.34
CA SER A 112 4.99 18.83 6.37
C SER A 112 5.23 20.34 6.38
N LYS A 113 5.20 20.98 5.21
CA LYS A 113 5.41 22.44 5.09
C LYS A 113 4.18 23.28 5.39
N LYS A 114 2.98 22.70 5.26
CA LYS A 114 1.72 23.47 5.28
C LYS A 114 0.90 23.25 6.55
N LEU A 115 1.15 22.19 7.28
CA LEU A 115 0.35 21.80 8.43
C LEU A 115 1.24 21.66 9.66
N ASP A 116 0.91 22.45 10.69
CA ASP A 116 1.56 22.36 12.00
C ASP A 116 1.32 20.98 12.63
N GLY A 117 2.33 20.44 13.29
CA GLY A 117 2.29 19.10 13.90
C GLY A 117 2.55 17.96 12.92
N PHE A 118 2.88 18.27 11.66
CA PHE A 118 3.26 17.30 10.63
C PHE A 118 4.69 17.50 10.13
N GLU A 119 5.54 18.14 10.92
CA GLU A 119 6.96 18.26 10.67
C GLU A 119 7.53 16.85 10.46
N ASP A 120 8.36 16.67 9.45
CA ASP A 120 8.94 15.36 9.08
C ASP A 120 7.92 14.28 8.68
N PHE A 121 6.69 14.66 8.29
CA PHE A 121 5.71 13.70 7.84
C PHE A 121 6.19 12.92 6.62
N HIS A 122 6.14 11.59 6.71
CA HIS A 122 6.45 10.68 5.61
C HIS A 122 5.44 9.53 5.53
N PHE A 123 5.26 8.99 4.34
CA PHE A 123 4.19 8.03 4.05
C PHE A 123 4.20 6.79 4.95
N HIS A 124 5.38 6.38 5.42
CA HIS A 124 5.51 5.22 6.32
C HIS A 124 4.89 5.45 7.71
N GLN A 125 4.73 6.72 8.14
CA GLN A 125 4.06 7.04 9.41
C GLN A 125 2.59 6.64 9.42
N LEU A 126 1.91 6.63 8.26
CA LEU A 126 0.54 6.11 8.15
C LEU A 126 0.47 4.63 8.57
N ARG A 127 1.51 3.87 8.27
CA ARG A 127 1.62 2.48 8.71
C ARG A 127 1.82 2.38 10.24
N HIS A 128 2.60 3.29 10.82
CA HIS A 128 2.75 3.36 12.29
C HIS A 128 1.43 3.73 12.96
N THR A 129 0.73 4.72 12.44
CA THR A 129 -0.60 5.12 12.94
C THR A 129 -1.61 3.97 12.85
N TYR A 130 -1.65 3.26 11.73
CA TYR A 130 -2.50 2.08 11.57
C TYR A 130 -2.18 1.02 12.63
N THR A 131 -0.90 0.71 12.85
CA THR A 131 -0.44 -0.25 13.87
C THR A 131 -0.89 0.17 15.26
N SER A 132 -0.61 1.42 15.63
CA SER A 132 -0.93 1.95 16.96
C SER A 132 -2.44 1.98 17.21
N ASN A 133 -3.23 2.35 16.21
CA ASN A 133 -4.69 2.38 16.32
C ASN A 133 -5.26 0.97 16.53
N LEU A 134 -4.81 -0.02 15.78
CA LEU A 134 -5.29 -1.41 15.95
C LEU A 134 -4.96 -1.95 17.34
N LEU A 135 -3.70 -1.80 17.77
CA LEU A 135 -3.27 -2.30 19.08
C LEU A 135 -3.96 -1.54 20.22
N ALA A 136 -4.16 -0.22 20.10
CA ALA A 136 -4.86 0.59 21.08
C ALA A 136 -6.34 0.21 21.22
N ASN A 137 -6.95 -0.34 20.16
CA ASN A 137 -8.33 -0.83 20.16
C ASN A 137 -8.45 -2.34 20.40
N GLY A 138 -7.40 -2.98 20.93
CA GLY A 138 -7.45 -4.34 21.42
C GLY A 138 -7.18 -5.43 20.36
N ALA A 139 -6.74 -5.07 19.16
CA ALA A 139 -6.34 -6.08 18.17
C ALA A 139 -5.12 -6.88 18.66
N ALA A 140 -5.16 -8.21 18.47
CA ALA A 140 -4.05 -9.04 18.88
C ALA A 140 -2.77 -8.68 18.10
N PRO A 141 -1.61 -8.55 18.77
CA PRO A 141 -0.36 -8.19 18.10
C PRO A 141 0.03 -9.12 16.95
N LYS A 142 -0.35 -10.37 17.03
CA LYS A 142 -0.11 -11.37 15.98
C LYS A 142 -0.93 -11.07 14.72
N ASP A 143 -2.19 -10.72 14.87
CA ASP A 143 -3.07 -10.36 13.74
C ASP A 143 -2.58 -9.10 13.06
N VAL A 144 -2.21 -8.09 13.85
CA VAL A 144 -1.63 -6.84 13.33
C VAL A 144 -0.33 -7.11 12.57
N GLN A 145 0.53 -8.01 13.09
CA GLN A 145 1.74 -8.45 12.39
C GLN A 145 1.43 -9.05 11.02
N GLU A 146 0.41 -9.91 10.93
CA GLU A 146 0.03 -10.59 9.69
C GLU A 146 -0.58 -9.62 8.67
N LEU A 147 -1.49 -8.76 9.09
CA LEU A 147 -2.07 -7.70 8.26
C LEU A 147 -0.99 -6.79 7.66
N LEU A 148 -0.01 -6.41 8.47
CA LEU A 148 1.12 -5.58 8.04
C LEU A 148 2.17 -6.36 7.23
N GLY A 149 2.22 -7.69 7.37
CA GLY A 149 3.24 -8.55 6.79
C GLY A 149 4.61 -8.30 7.42
N HIS A 150 4.67 -7.96 8.70
CA HIS A 150 5.92 -7.93 9.44
C HIS A 150 6.42 -9.37 9.64
N SER A 151 7.70 -9.57 9.45
CA SER A 151 8.32 -10.89 9.64
C SER A 151 8.50 -11.25 11.10
N ASP A 152 8.55 -10.24 11.96
CA ASP A 152 8.75 -10.37 13.40
C ASP A 152 7.74 -9.50 14.13
N VAL A 153 7.08 -10.06 15.13
CA VAL A 153 6.12 -9.36 15.99
C VAL A 153 6.80 -8.23 16.78
N ARG A 154 8.10 -8.34 17.05
CA ARG A 154 8.88 -7.27 17.69
C ARG A 154 8.77 -5.95 16.93
N THR A 155 8.77 -5.98 15.60
CA THR A 155 8.58 -4.78 14.78
C THR A 155 7.24 -4.11 15.05
N THR A 156 6.17 -4.90 15.23
CA THR A 156 4.85 -4.41 15.58
C THR A 156 4.83 -3.85 17.00
N MET A 157 5.42 -4.56 17.95
CA MET A 157 5.47 -4.15 19.36
C MET A 157 6.34 -2.92 19.57
N ASN A 158 7.48 -2.80 18.90
CA ASN A 158 8.33 -1.61 18.98
C ASN A 158 7.60 -0.35 18.49
N THR A 159 6.78 -0.47 17.45
CA THR A 159 5.93 0.64 16.98
C THR A 159 4.94 1.08 18.07
N TYR A 160 4.47 0.16 18.90
CA TYR A 160 3.52 0.41 20.00
C TYR A 160 4.19 0.73 21.34
N ALA A 161 5.50 0.57 21.48
CA ALA A 161 6.24 0.80 22.75
C ALA A 161 6.07 2.22 23.35
N HIS A 162 5.67 3.17 22.52
CA HIS A 162 5.26 4.52 22.93
C HIS A 162 3.79 4.61 23.38
N SER A 163 3.26 3.51 23.97
CA SER A 163 1.86 3.45 24.41
C SER A 163 1.54 4.60 25.37
N THR A 164 0.42 5.26 25.12
CA THR A 164 -0.03 6.38 25.94
C THR A 164 -0.42 5.91 27.35
N ARG A 165 -0.34 6.81 28.34
CA ARG A 165 -0.81 6.56 29.74
C ARG A 165 -2.24 6.02 29.76
N LYS A 166 -3.10 6.48 28.83
CA LYS A 166 -4.49 6.01 28.68
C LYS A 166 -4.56 4.52 28.31
N ALA A 167 -3.70 4.04 27.42
CA ALA A 167 -3.67 2.62 27.04
C ALA A 167 -3.23 1.72 28.20
N LYS A 168 -2.28 2.18 29.02
CA LYS A 168 -1.86 1.47 30.23
C LYS A 168 -2.97 1.40 31.28
N GLN A 169 -3.72 2.49 31.49
CA GLN A 169 -4.89 2.52 32.37
C GLN A 169 -6.02 1.62 31.88
N ALA A 170 -6.29 1.58 30.55
CA ALA A 170 -7.29 0.70 29.99
C ALA A 170 -6.91 -0.78 30.19
N SER A 171 -5.63 -1.13 30.01
CA SER A 171 -5.15 -2.50 30.27
C SER A 171 -5.28 -2.91 31.75
N ALA A 172 -4.99 -2.00 32.68
CA ALA A 172 -5.18 -2.27 34.10
C ALA A 172 -6.66 -2.56 34.45
N ARG A 173 -7.60 -1.84 33.84
CA ARG A 173 -9.06 -2.06 34.06
C ARG A 173 -9.56 -3.38 33.49
N ILE A 174 -8.84 -4.07 32.65
CA ILE A 174 -9.22 -5.41 32.17
C ILE A 174 -9.21 -6.41 33.32
N LEU A 175 -8.24 -6.32 34.25
CA LEU A 175 -8.19 -7.16 35.44
C LEU A 175 -9.42 -6.96 36.37
N ASP A 176 -9.84 -5.70 36.49
CA ASP A 176 -11.04 -5.41 37.30
C ASP A 176 -12.28 -6.09 36.74
N LYS A 177 -12.43 -6.09 35.42
CA LYS A 177 -13.54 -6.78 34.72
C LYS A 177 -13.50 -8.30 34.90
N VAL A 178 -12.31 -8.89 34.85
CA VAL A 178 -12.15 -10.35 35.06
C VAL A 178 -12.46 -10.71 36.51
N ALA A 179 -12.02 -9.92 37.46
CA ALA A 179 -12.27 -10.15 38.88
C ALA A 179 -13.74 -9.98 39.28
N CYS A 180 -14.50 -9.11 38.58
CA CYS A 180 -15.94 -8.92 38.86
C CYS A 180 -16.82 -10.01 38.20
N ASN A 181 -16.29 -10.82 37.27
CA ASN A 181 -17.00 -11.88 36.56
C ASN A 181 -16.62 -13.29 37.08
N ALA A 182 -15.78 -13.39 38.08
CA ALA A 182 -15.40 -14.61 38.80
C ALA A 182 -16.12 -14.71 40.13
#